data_ba855b83b6281c7c8a0aef41d809db4d
#
_entry.id   ba855b83b6281c7c8a0aef41d809db4d
#
_cell.length_a   1.000
_cell.length_b   1.000
_cell.length_c   1.000
_cell.angle_alpha   90.00
_cell.angle_beta   90.00
_cell.angle_gamma   90.00
#
_symmetry.space_group_name_H-M   'P 1'
#
loop_
_entity.id
_entity.type
_entity.pdbx_description
1 polymer ?
#
loop_
_entity_poly.entity_id
_entity_poly.type
_entity_poly.pdbx_seq_one_letter_code
_entity_poly.pdbx_strand_id
1 'polypeptide(L)'
;MWQRIEQFLHAGSAVLDFGCGSGRYLMRLQGRVARAAGFDVSPAALDTIRERAAQAGWHDLHILGPADTDISDHTQAFGKMDLVLCLFGVLGHITDEKARADALLRMRHALKPETGRLLISVPNRARRFRAEQAMNKEGCGLVRYTRQTGDGQNVVLNYQLFDPEKLVQELAAAGFNLRRIGCESVLPESWLLHNSLARRFDAILTPLCPPRWGYGIYAEASC
;
A
#
# COMPACT_ATOMS: atom_id res chain seq x y z
N MET A 1 11.58 1.35 -1.74
CA MET A 1 10.49 1.30 -0.74
C MET A 1 10.94 0.72 0.61
N TRP A 2 11.56 -0.45 0.69
CA TRP A 2 11.94 -1.06 1.99
C TRP A 2 12.78 -0.13 2.88
N GLN A 3 13.80 0.52 2.36
CA GLN A 3 14.61 1.50 3.11
C GLN A 3 13.80 2.65 3.74
N ARG A 4 12.68 3.04 3.09
CA ARG A 4 11.76 4.04 3.67
C ARG A 4 10.95 3.46 4.83
N ILE A 5 10.56 2.19 4.75
CA ILE A 5 9.87 1.50 5.85
C ILE A 5 10.81 1.37 7.05
N GLU A 6 12.06 0.93 6.80
CA GLU A 6 13.06 0.70 7.87
C GLU A 6 13.32 1.93 8.75
N GLN A 7 13.17 3.14 8.23
CA GLN A 7 13.34 4.38 9.00
C GLN A 7 12.33 4.54 10.15
N PHE A 8 11.19 3.84 10.08
CA PHE A 8 10.12 3.89 11.07
C PHE A 8 10.07 2.64 11.95
N LEU A 9 10.98 1.68 11.75
CA LEU A 9 10.98 0.42 12.48
C LEU A 9 11.96 0.47 13.66
N HIS A 10 11.49 -0.02 14.79
CA HIS A 10 12.30 -0.39 15.95
C HIS A 10 11.70 -1.63 16.62
N ALA A 11 12.44 -2.27 17.52
CA ALA A 11 12.02 -3.53 18.15
C ALA A 11 10.67 -3.46 18.89
N GLY A 12 10.26 -2.25 19.35
CA GLY A 12 8.97 -2.02 20.01
C GLY A 12 7.83 -1.63 19.08
N SER A 13 8.06 -1.51 17.77
CA SER A 13 7.04 -1.04 16.82
C SER A 13 5.90 -2.04 16.65
N ALA A 14 4.68 -1.52 16.48
CA ALA A 14 3.51 -2.24 16.00
C ALA A 14 3.17 -1.78 14.58
N VAL A 15 3.12 -2.71 13.62
CA VAL A 15 2.96 -2.41 12.19
C VAL A 15 1.76 -3.14 11.59
N LEU A 16 0.93 -2.42 10.84
CA LEU A 16 -0.16 -2.96 10.03
C LEU A 16 0.19 -2.81 8.54
N ASP A 17 0.14 -3.89 7.78
CA ASP A 17 0.20 -3.88 6.32
C ASP A 17 -1.22 -4.00 5.76
N PHE A 18 -1.79 -2.89 5.29
CA PHE A 18 -3.14 -2.79 4.75
C PHE A 18 -3.13 -3.10 3.26
N GLY A 19 -3.78 -4.19 2.87
CA GLY A 19 -3.69 -4.76 1.53
C GLY A 19 -2.38 -5.53 1.35
N CYS A 20 -2.05 -6.37 2.32
CA CYS A 20 -0.77 -7.06 2.41
C CYS A 20 -0.53 -8.09 1.29
N GLY A 21 -1.57 -8.46 0.53
CA GLY A 21 -1.49 -9.44 -0.56
C GLY A 21 -0.85 -10.74 -0.09
N SER A 22 0.17 -11.22 -0.79
CA SER A 22 0.94 -12.42 -0.41
C SER A 22 2.05 -12.15 0.63
N GLY A 23 2.05 -11.00 1.30
CA GLY A 23 2.95 -10.70 2.41
C GLY A 23 4.37 -10.27 2.01
N ARG A 24 4.57 -9.63 0.84
CA ARG A 24 5.91 -9.23 0.34
C ARG A 24 6.71 -8.41 1.36
N TYR A 25 6.10 -7.43 2.01
CA TYR A 25 6.74 -6.60 3.03
C TYR A 25 6.44 -7.08 4.44
N LEU A 26 5.24 -7.58 4.66
CA LEU A 26 4.82 -8.13 5.94
C LEU A 26 5.82 -9.18 6.46
N MET A 27 6.17 -10.18 5.63
CA MET A 27 7.13 -11.23 6.01
C MET A 27 8.54 -10.71 6.34
N ARG A 28 8.90 -9.51 5.90
CA ARG A 28 10.20 -8.89 6.23
C ARG A 28 10.22 -8.23 7.61
N LEU A 29 9.07 -8.11 8.27
CA LEU A 29 8.96 -7.54 9.61
C LEU A 29 9.27 -8.55 10.71
N GLN A 30 9.30 -9.84 10.41
CA GLN A 30 9.61 -10.91 11.37
C GLN A 30 10.91 -10.62 12.12
N GLY A 31 10.86 -10.66 13.46
CA GLY A 31 12.01 -10.38 14.33
C GLY A 31 12.51 -8.93 14.34
N ARG A 32 11.80 -8.00 13.66
CA ARG A 32 12.18 -6.59 13.59
C ARG A 32 11.22 -5.65 14.33
N VAL A 33 10.04 -6.13 14.67
CA VAL A 33 8.98 -5.37 15.32
C VAL A 33 8.38 -6.18 16.47
N ALA A 34 7.76 -5.49 17.43
CA ALA A 34 7.09 -6.15 18.54
C ALA A 34 5.79 -6.84 18.12
N ARG A 35 5.10 -6.27 17.14
CA ARG A 35 3.83 -6.80 16.62
C ARG A 35 3.67 -6.46 15.15
N ALA A 36 3.20 -7.43 14.37
CA ALA A 36 2.82 -7.22 12.98
C ALA A 36 1.42 -7.76 12.72
N ALA A 37 0.66 -7.02 11.92
CA ALA A 37 -0.64 -7.44 11.42
C ALA A 37 -0.72 -7.24 9.91
N GLY A 38 -1.33 -8.16 9.19
CA GLY A 38 -1.63 -8.04 7.77
C GLY A 38 -3.13 -8.08 7.54
N PHE A 39 -3.66 -7.11 6.82
CA PHE A 39 -5.06 -7.06 6.40
C PHE A 39 -5.16 -7.20 4.88
N ASP A 40 -6.02 -8.08 4.40
CA ASP A 40 -6.41 -8.16 2.99
C ASP A 40 -7.86 -8.61 2.86
N VAL A 41 -8.50 -8.25 1.75
CA VAL A 41 -9.87 -8.68 1.43
C VAL A 41 -9.91 -10.01 0.68
N SER A 42 -8.78 -10.49 0.20
CA SER A 42 -8.66 -11.74 -0.57
C SER A 42 -8.37 -12.92 0.35
N PRO A 43 -9.31 -13.89 0.52
CA PRO A 43 -9.05 -15.10 1.30
C PRO A 43 -7.81 -15.86 0.83
N ALA A 44 -7.63 -16.01 -0.48
CA ALA A 44 -6.48 -16.70 -1.06
C ALA A 44 -5.14 -16.02 -0.72
N ALA A 45 -5.12 -14.69 -0.64
CA ALA A 45 -3.93 -13.96 -0.21
C ALA A 45 -3.63 -14.21 1.28
N LEU A 46 -4.67 -14.19 2.11
CA LEU A 46 -4.54 -14.47 3.55
C LEU A 46 -4.10 -15.91 3.81
N ASP A 47 -4.61 -16.88 3.07
CA ASP A 47 -4.18 -18.28 3.16
C ASP A 47 -2.70 -18.43 2.80
N THR A 48 -2.27 -17.77 1.72
CA THR A 48 -0.85 -17.74 1.33
C THR A 48 0.05 -17.17 2.44
N ILE A 49 -0.42 -16.11 3.14
CA ILE A 49 0.36 -15.54 4.26
C ILE A 49 0.38 -16.50 5.44
N ARG A 50 -0.74 -17.16 5.78
CA ARG A 50 -0.80 -18.15 6.88
C ARG A 50 0.22 -19.28 6.65
N GLU A 51 0.26 -19.81 5.42
CA GLU A 51 1.21 -20.85 5.03
C GLU A 51 2.66 -20.36 5.16
N ARG A 52 2.96 -19.17 4.64
CA ARG A 52 4.31 -18.59 4.70
C ARG A 52 4.75 -18.28 6.13
N ALA A 53 3.87 -17.77 6.97
CA ALA A 53 4.12 -17.52 8.37
C ALA A 53 4.40 -18.83 9.12
N ALA A 54 3.60 -19.87 8.88
CA ALA A 54 3.82 -21.19 9.47
C ALA A 54 5.17 -21.79 9.05
N GLN A 55 5.51 -21.73 7.75
CA GLN A 55 6.79 -22.19 7.22
C GLN A 55 8.00 -21.44 7.83
N ALA A 56 7.82 -20.14 8.12
CA ALA A 56 8.83 -19.29 8.74
C ALA A 56 8.85 -19.37 10.28
N GLY A 57 7.98 -20.18 10.89
CA GLY A 57 7.85 -20.27 12.36
C GLY A 57 7.36 -18.98 13.01
N TRP A 58 6.59 -18.16 12.26
CA TRP A 58 6.08 -16.88 12.77
C TRP A 58 4.64 -17.05 13.29
N HIS A 59 4.50 -17.49 14.53
CA HIS A 59 3.21 -17.86 15.14
C HIS A 59 2.42 -16.66 15.69
N ASP A 60 3.06 -15.53 15.95
CA ASP A 60 2.50 -14.31 16.52
C ASP A 60 2.18 -13.23 15.46
N LEU A 61 2.17 -13.59 14.18
CA LEU A 61 1.65 -12.73 13.12
C LEU A 61 0.13 -12.70 13.16
N HIS A 62 -0.45 -11.50 13.28
CA HIS A 62 -1.89 -11.32 13.24
C HIS A 62 -2.37 -11.18 11.79
N ILE A 63 -3.31 -12.03 11.38
CA ILE A 63 -3.91 -12.02 10.05
C ILE A 63 -5.36 -11.57 10.15
N LEU A 64 -5.68 -10.48 9.47
CA LEU A 64 -6.96 -9.78 9.55
C LEU A 64 -7.66 -9.82 8.18
N GLY A 65 -8.98 -9.97 8.19
CA GLY A 65 -9.78 -10.01 6.97
C GLY A 65 -11.26 -9.80 7.25
N PRO A 66 -12.11 -9.63 6.22
CA PRO A 66 -13.53 -9.38 6.40
C PRO A 66 -14.30 -10.52 7.08
N ALA A 67 -13.81 -11.76 6.96
CA ALA A 67 -14.40 -12.95 7.58
C ALA A 67 -13.76 -13.33 8.93
N ASP A 68 -12.68 -12.64 9.29
CA ASP A 68 -11.90 -12.91 10.50
C ASP A 68 -12.09 -11.76 11.51
N THR A 69 -10.97 -11.28 12.05
CA THR A 69 -10.93 -10.12 12.95
C THR A 69 -10.79 -8.83 12.14
N ASP A 70 -11.64 -7.84 12.40
CA ASP A 70 -11.49 -6.51 11.80
C ASP A 70 -10.33 -5.72 12.43
N ILE A 71 -9.84 -4.71 11.72
CA ILE A 71 -8.75 -3.83 12.17
C ILE A 71 -9.13 -3.10 13.47
N SER A 72 -10.40 -2.66 13.59
CA SER A 72 -10.89 -2.00 14.81
C SER A 72 -10.83 -2.92 16.03
N ASP A 73 -11.31 -4.15 15.89
CA ASP A 73 -11.30 -5.13 16.97
C ASP A 73 -9.88 -5.51 17.39
N HIS A 74 -9.01 -5.69 16.38
CA HIS A 74 -7.59 -5.94 16.61
C HIS A 74 -6.93 -4.79 17.39
N THR A 75 -7.14 -3.53 16.97
CA THR A 75 -6.53 -2.39 17.66
C THR A 75 -7.13 -2.13 19.03
N GLN A 76 -8.37 -2.52 19.27
CA GLN A 76 -8.99 -2.49 20.60
C GLN A 76 -8.36 -3.53 21.54
N ALA A 77 -8.12 -4.74 21.03
CA ALA A 77 -7.56 -5.83 21.83
C ALA A 77 -6.04 -5.67 22.11
N PHE A 78 -5.28 -5.23 21.11
CA PHE A 78 -3.82 -5.24 21.15
C PHE A 78 -3.18 -3.85 21.14
N GLY A 79 -3.97 -2.80 21.04
CA GLY A 79 -3.49 -1.41 20.96
C GLY A 79 -3.17 -0.94 19.56
N LYS A 80 -3.01 0.37 19.41
CA LYS A 80 -2.82 1.05 18.14
C LYS A 80 -1.43 0.82 17.54
N MET A 81 -1.30 1.09 16.24
CA MET A 81 -0.12 0.87 15.43
C MET A 81 0.80 2.10 15.40
N ASP A 82 2.10 1.86 15.38
CA ASP A 82 3.11 2.89 15.13
C ASP A 82 3.19 3.22 13.65
N LEU A 83 2.97 2.21 12.79
CA LEU A 83 3.08 2.32 11.35
C LEU A 83 1.95 1.56 10.66
N VAL A 84 1.31 2.21 9.70
CA VAL A 84 0.41 1.57 8.73
C VAL A 84 1.04 1.69 7.33
N LEU A 85 1.12 0.58 6.63
CA LEU A 85 1.55 0.49 5.24
C LEU A 85 0.31 0.31 4.36
N CYS A 86 0.22 1.06 3.25
CA CYS A 86 -0.78 0.88 2.19
C CYS A 86 -0.06 1.08 0.85
N LEU A 87 0.62 0.04 0.37
CA LEU A 87 1.63 0.16 -0.66
C LEU A 87 1.23 -0.52 -1.97
N PHE A 88 1.93 -0.15 -3.06
CA PHE A 88 1.76 -0.76 -4.39
C PHE A 88 0.36 -0.61 -4.98
N GLY A 89 -0.28 0.52 -4.67
CA GLY A 89 -1.55 0.89 -5.28
C GLY A 89 -2.78 0.18 -4.74
N VAL A 90 -2.72 -0.37 -3.54
CA VAL A 90 -3.88 -0.97 -2.86
C VAL A 90 -5.08 -0.01 -2.87
N LEU A 91 -4.87 1.27 -2.53
CA LEU A 91 -5.93 2.27 -2.57
C LEU A 91 -6.54 2.44 -3.97
N GLY A 92 -5.76 2.22 -5.03
CA GLY A 92 -6.24 2.25 -6.42
C GLY A 92 -7.24 1.14 -6.76
N HIS A 93 -7.21 0.01 -6.08
CA HIS A 93 -8.18 -1.06 -6.27
C HIS A 93 -9.55 -0.77 -5.64
N ILE A 94 -9.62 0.21 -4.75
CA ILE A 94 -10.87 0.69 -4.15
C ILE A 94 -11.40 1.82 -5.05
N THR A 95 -12.24 1.49 -6.04
CA THR A 95 -12.67 2.43 -7.09
C THR A 95 -13.80 3.35 -6.64
N ASP A 96 -14.60 2.94 -5.67
CA ASP A 96 -15.62 3.78 -5.05
C ASP A 96 -14.98 4.80 -4.09
N GLU A 97 -15.36 6.07 -4.23
CA GLU A 97 -14.75 7.17 -3.46
C GLU A 97 -15.07 7.09 -1.97
N LYS A 98 -16.32 6.72 -1.63
CA LYS A 98 -16.73 6.55 -0.23
C LYS A 98 -16.00 5.38 0.42
N ALA A 99 -15.90 4.26 -0.28
CA ALA A 99 -15.15 3.10 0.21
C ALA A 99 -13.64 3.42 0.40
N ARG A 100 -13.05 4.30 -0.45
CA ARG A 100 -11.67 4.78 -0.24
C ARG A 100 -11.56 5.67 1.00
N ALA A 101 -12.51 6.59 1.18
CA ALA A 101 -12.55 7.43 2.38
C ALA A 101 -12.68 6.58 3.65
N ASP A 102 -13.55 5.58 3.65
CA ASP A 102 -13.72 4.64 4.76
C ASP A 102 -12.44 3.84 5.03
N ALA A 103 -11.74 3.37 3.98
CA ALA A 103 -10.46 2.69 4.11
C ALA A 103 -9.39 3.59 4.74
N LEU A 104 -9.29 4.84 4.31
CA LEU A 104 -8.36 5.82 4.88
C LEU A 104 -8.70 6.13 6.36
N LEU A 105 -9.97 6.27 6.70
CA LEU A 105 -10.41 6.45 8.09
C LEU A 105 -10.07 5.23 8.96
N ARG A 106 -10.25 4.02 8.46
CA ARG A 106 -9.86 2.78 9.17
C ARG A 106 -8.35 2.76 9.45
N MET A 107 -7.54 3.10 8.45
CA MET A 107 -6.08 3.21 8.62
C MET A 107 -5.70 4.28 9.64
N ARG A 108 -6.36 5.44 9.61
CA ARG A 108 -6.14 6.51 10.58
C ARG A 108 -6.52 6.10 12.00
N HIS A 109 -7.67 5.45 12.16
CA HIS A 109 -8.12 4.96 13.47
C HIS A 109 -7.22 3.85 14.02
N ALA A 110 -6.55 3.09 13.17
CA ALA A 110 -5.58 2.08 13.59
C ALA A 110 -4.28 2.69 14.14
N LEU A 111 -3.92 3.89 13.74
CA LEU A 111 -2.67 4.56 14.13
C LEU A 111 -2.72 5.15 15.55
N LYS A 112 -1.57 5.17 16.20
CA LYS A 112 -1.36 5.94 17.43
C LYS A 112 -1.57 7.43 17.12
N PRO A 113 -2.34 8.16 17.94
CA PRO A 113 -2.41 9.62 17.84
C PRO A 113 -1.00 10.23 17.92
N GLU A 114 -0.75 11.31 17.21
CA GLU A 114 0.49 12.12 17.20
C GLU A 114 1.74 11.42 16.67
N THR A 115 2.01 10.17 17.06
CA THR A 115 3.26 9.46 16.71
C THR A 115 3.10 8.51 15.54
N GLY A 116 1.89 8.00 15.29
CA GLY A 116 1.62 7.04 14.21
C GLY A 116 1.90 7.61 12.82
N ARG A 117 2.39 6.75 11.93
CA ARG A 117 2.72 7.10 10.53
C ARG A 117 1.99 6.20 9.55
N LEU A 118 1.48 6.83 8.50
CA LEU A 118 0.99 6.15 7.30
C LEU A 118 2.03 6.28 6.19
N LEU A 119 2.44 5.17 5.62
CA LEU A 119 3.16 5.13 4.35
C LEU A 119 2.23 4.58 3.29
N ILE A 120 1.94 5.39 2.30
CA ILE A 120 1.02 5.02 1.21
C ILE A 120 1.65 5.23 -0.15
N SER A 121 1.39 4.31 -1.09
CA SER A 121 1.74 4.53 -2.48
C SER A 121 0.59 4.19 -3.42
N VAL A 122 0.44 5.00 -4.45
CA VAL A 122 -0.66 4.92 -5.42
C VAL A 122 -0.15 5.01 -6.86
N PRO A 123 -0.90 4.46 -7.84
CA PRO A 123 -0.53 4.52 -9.24
C PRO A 123 -0.64 5.96 -9.78
N ASN A 124 0.41 6.43 -10.44
CA ASN A 124 0.45 7.78 -11.01
C ASN A 124 -0.31 7.84 -12.34
N ARG A 125 -1.35 8.67 -12.40
CA ARG A 125 -2.17 8.93 -13.58
C ARG A 125 -1.36 9.45 -14.78
N ALA A 126 -0.36 10.27 -14.53
CA ALA A 126 0.45 10.85 -15.60
C ALA A 126 1.31 9.80 -16.35
N ARG A 127 1.56 8.63 -15.74
CA ARG A 127 2.50 7.66 -16.26
C ARG A 127 1.90 6.27 -16.54
N ARG A 128 0.87 5.86 -15.81
CA ARG A 128 0.30 4.51 -15.91
C ARG A 128 -0.95 4.47 -16.77
N PHE A 129 -1.18 3.37 -17.48
CA PHE A 129 -2.41 3.08 -18.23
C PHE A 129 -2.81 4.17 -19.23
N ARG A 130 -1.84 4.74 -19.95
CA ARG A 130 -2.09 5.86 -20.86
C ARG A 130 -3.01 5.49 -22.04
N ALA A 131 -2.91 4.27 -22.54
CA ALA A 131 -3.77 3.76 -23.60
C ALA A 131 -5.22 3.61 -23.12
N GLU A 132 -5.39 3.01 -21.94
CA GLU A 132 -6.71 2.81 -21.31
C GLU A 132 -7.34 4.15 -20.92
N GLN A 133 -6.56 5.10 -20.46
CA GLN A 133 -7.02 6.47 -20.17
C GLN A 133 -7.49 7.19 -21.44
N ALA A 134 -6.81 7.00 -22.59
CA ALA A 134 -7.20 7.61 -23.86
C ALA A 134 -8.53 7.08 -24.39
N MET A 135 -8.88 5.83 -24.06
CA MET A 135 -10.16 5.22 -24.41
C MET A 135 -11.29 5.63 -23.46
N ASN A 136 -10.98 6.07 -22.24
CA ASN A 136 -11.96 6.48 -21.23
C ASN A 136 -12.16 8.00 -21.27
N LYS A 137 -13.28 8.43 -21.84
CA LYS A 137 -13.64 9.86 -22.01
C LYS A 137 -14.02 10.60 -20.71
N GLU A 138 -14.28 9.88 -19.63
CA GLU A 138 -14.77 10.48 -18.38
C GLU A 138 -13.68 11.23 -17.59
N GLY A 139 -12.40 11.05 -17.92
CA GLY A 139 -11.32 11.87 -17.38
C GLY A 139 -11.06 11.77 -15.87
N CYS A 140 -11.81 10.93 -15.13
CA CYS A 140 -11.76 10.83 -13.66
C CYS A 140 -10.58 10.00 -13.11
N GLY A 141 -9.72 9.47 -13.97
CA GLY A 141 -8.60 8.60 -13.58
C GLY A 141 -9.02 7.15 -13.30
N LEU A 142 -10.28 6.79 -13.48
CA LEU A 142 -10.73 5.40 -13.42
C LEU A 142 -10.38 4.71 -14.73
N VAL A 143 -9.69 3.57 -14.65
CA VAL A 143 -9.36 2.75 -15.82
C VAL A 143 -9.84 1.33 -15.63
N ARG A 144 -10.14 0.68 -16.75
CA ARG A 144 -10.47 -0.73 -16.80
C ARG A 144 -9.39 -1.47 -17.57
N TYR A 145 -8.81 -2.50 -16.99
CA TYR A 145 -7.76 -3.27 -17.63
C TYR A 145 -7.95 -4.78 -17.39
N THR A 146 -7.39 -5.58 -18.28
CA THR A 146 -7.41 -7.03 -18.15
C THR A 146 -6.08 -7.51 -17.61
N ARG A 147 -6.12 -8.37 -16.61
CA ARG A 147 -4.95 -9.06 -16.04
C ARG A 147 -5.13 -10.56 -16.21
N GLN A 148 -4.10 -11.21 -16.68
CA GLN A 148 -4.04 -12.67 -16.67
C GLN A 148 -3.61 -13.15 -15.28
N THR A 149 -4.37 -14.05 -14.71
CA THR A 149 -4.08 -14.72 -13.44
C THR A 149 -3.08 -15.86 -13.66
N GLY A 150 -2.48 -16.39 -12.59
CA GLY A 150 -1.47 -17.44 -12.68
C GLY A 150 -1.98 -18.76 -13.28
N ASP A 151 -3.29 -18.99 -13.27
CA ASP A 151 -4.01 -20.10 -13.91
C ASP A 151 -4.43 -19.81 -15.37
N GLY A 152 -3.99 -18.68 -15.94
CA GLY A 152 -4.24 -18.29 -17.32
C GLY A 152 -5.59 -17.62 -17.59
N GLN A 153 -6.43 -17.41 -16.57
CA GLN A 153 -7.71 -16.71 -16.75
C GLN A 153 -7.52 -15.20 -16.89
N ASN A 154 -8.36 -14.58 -17.71
CA ASN A 154 -8.39 -13.13 -17.85
C ASN A 154 -9.42 -12.53 -16.88
N VAL A 155 -8.93 -11.75 -15.93
CA VAL A 155 -9.77 -10.99 -15.00
C VAL A 155 -9.76 -9.52 -15.37
N VAL A 156 -10.94 -8.93 -15.51
CA VAL A 156 -11.11 -7.50 -15.75
C VAL A 156 -11.15 -6.79 -14.41
N LEU A 157 -10.27 -5.83 -14.23
CA LEU A 157 -10.14 -5.04 -13.01
C LEU A 157 -10.41 -3.57 -13.30
N ASN A 158 -11.10 -2.91 -12.38
CA ASN A 158 -11.20 -1.47 -12.34
C ASN A 158 -10.09 -0.93 -11.43
N TYR A 159 -9.52 0.22 -11.77
CA TYR A 159 -8.39 0.77 -11.05
C TYR A 159 -8.44 2.30 -11.05
N GLN A 160 -8.39 2.90 -9.88
CA GLN A 160 -8.29 4.34 -9.73
C GLN A 160 -6.85 4.78 -9.83
N LEU A 161 -6.58 5.70 -10.75
CA LEU A 161 -5.29 6.39 -10.88
C LEU A 161 -5.34 7.73 -10.13
N PHE A 162 -4.19 8.14 -9.62
CA PHE A 162 -4.06 9.35 -8.83
C PHE A 162 -3.11 10.33 -9.51
N ASP A 163 -3.39 11.61 -9.36
CA ASP A 163 -2.38 12.66 -9.36
C ASP A 163 -2.03 13.05 -7.92
N PRO A 164 -0.92 13.78 -7.70
CA PRO A 164 -0.51 14.15 -6.35
C PRO A 164 -1.57 14.95 -5.59
N GLU A 165 -2.31 15.80 -6.28
CA GLU A 165 -3.35 16.66 -5.71
C GLU A 165 -4.51 15.84 -5.17
N LYS A 166 -5.00 14.85 -5.95
CA LYS A 166 -6.08 13.95 -5.53
C LYS A 166 -5.67 13.15 -4.28
N LEU A 167 -4.46 12.61 -4.25
CA LEU A 167 -3.97 11.87 -3.08
C LEU A 167 -3.92 12.77 -1.84
N VAL A 168 -3.41 13.99 -1.97
CA VAL A 168 -3.35 14.97 -0.87
C VAL A 168 -4.75 15.33 -0.37
N GLN A 169 -5.70 15.56 -1.27
CA GLN A 169 -7.08 15.86 -0.92
C GLN A 169 -7.76 14.72 -0.17
N GLU A 170 -7.63 13.48 -0.65
CA GLU A 170 -8.22 12.31 0.01
C GLU A 170 -7.60 12.06 1.39
N LEU A 171 -6.28 12.22 1.54
CA LEU A 171 -5.61 12.13 2.84
C LEU A 171 -6.07 13.22 3.82
N ALA A 172 -6.15 14.47 3.35
CA ALA A 172 -6.61 15.59 4.16
C ALA A 172 -8.08 15.42 4.59
N ALA A 173 -8.95 14.98 3.67
CA ALA A 173 -10.36 14.71 3.97
C ALA A 173 -10.54 13.60 5.02
N ALA A 174 -9.64 12.60 5.04
CA ALA A 174 -9.59 11.58 6.07
C ALA A 174 -8.92 12.03 7.39
N GLY A 175 -8.49 13.31 7.46
CA GLY A 175 -7.88 13.90 8.66
C GLY A 175 -6.41 13.57 8.86
N PHE A 176 -5.70 13.16 7.80
CA PHE A 176 -4.26 13.00 7.83
C PHE A 176 -3.51 14.31 7.58
N ASN A 177 -2.41 14.50 8.28
CA ASN A 177 -1.45 15.56 8.05
C ASN A 177 -0.32 15.05 7.15
N LEU A 178 -0.25 15.56 5.92
CA LEU A 178 0.81 15.19 4.99
C LEU A 178 2.17 15.67 5.52
N ARG A 179 3.14 14.76 5.60
CA ARG A 179 4.53 15.04 6.00
C ARG A 179 5.46 15.10 4.82
N ARG A 180 5.26 14.20 3.86
CA ARG A 180 6.08 14.12 2.66
C ARG A 180 5.28 13.55 1.51
N ILE A 181 5.54 14.04 0.29
CA ILE A 181 5.07 13.44 -0.95
C ILE A 181 6.24 13.34 -1.93
N GLY A 182 6.29 12.28 -2.71
CA GLY A 182 7.38 12.04 -3.67
C GLY A 182 7.07 10.91 -4.62
N CYS A 183 8.07 10.53 -5.39
CA CYS A 183 7.99 9.34 -6.24
C CYS A 183 8.13 8.06 -5.42
N GLU A 184 7.34 7.05 -5.75
CA GLU A 184 7.58 5.67 -5.31
C GLU A 184 8.73 5.07 -6.10
N SER A 185 8.69 5.20 -7.43
CA SER A 185 9.73 4.82 -8.38
C SER A 185 9.61 5.68 -9.65
N VAL A 186 10.70 5.81 -10.39
CA VAL A 186 10.73 6.48 -11.71
C VAL A 186 10.48 5.46 -12.82
N LEU A 187 11.03 4.26 -12.65
CA LEU A 187 10.93 3.18 -13.61
C LEU A 187 9.73 2.25 -13.31
N PRO A 188 9.19 1.58 -14.34
CA PRO A 188 8.15 0.58 -14.16
C PRO A 188 8.58 -0.56 -13.24
N GLU A 189 7.67 -1.06 -12.42
CA GLU A 189 7.94 -2.16 -11.48
C GLU A 189 8.48 -3.41 -12.19
N SER A 190 7.97 -3.73 -13.40
CA SER A 190 8.45 -4.85 -14.21
C SER A 190 9.94 -4.79 -14.50
N TRP A 191 10.50 -3.59 -14.71
CA TRP A 191 11.94 -3.41 -14.93
C TRP A 191 12.72 -3.58 -13.64
N LEU A 192 12.17 -3.09 -12.53
CA LEU A 192 12.81 -3.18 -11.23
C LEU A 192 12.87 -4.60 -10.67
N LEU A 193 11.91 -5.46 -11.03
CA LEU A 193 11.89 -6.86 -10.59
C LEU A 193 13.04 -7.69 -11.16
N HIS A 194 13.38 -7.46 -12.43
CA HIS A 194 14.28 -8.35 -13.18
C HIS A 194 15.65 -7.76 -13.51
N ASN A 195 15.89 -6.45 -13.19
CA ASN A 195 17.14 -5.79 -13.56
C ASN A 195 17.76 -5.04 -12.38
N SER A 196 18.94 -5.50 -11.92
CA SER A 196 19.68 -4.90 -10.81
C SER A 196 20.23 -3.51 -11.14
N LEU A 197 20.61 -3.25 -12.39
CA LEU A 197 21.07 -1.94 -12.84
C LEU A 197 19.91 -0.94 -12.84
N ALA A 198 18.73 -1.35 -13.36
CA ALA A 198 17.52 -0.53 -13.29
C ALA A 198 17.19 -0.12 -11.85
N ARG A 199 17.30 -1.05 -10.89
CA ARG A 199 17.11 -0.73 -9.46
C ARG A 199 18.09 0.31 -8.92
N ARG A 200 19.36 0.25 -9.33
CA ARG A 200 20.37 1.26 -8.91
C ARG A 200 20.08 2.62 -9.49
N PHE A 201 19.76 2.71 -10.78
CA PHE A 201 19.37 3.96 -11.44
C PHE A 201 18.10 4.54 -10.82
N ASP A 202 17.07 3.71 -10.59
CA ASP A 202 15.83 4.13 -9.96
C ASP A 202 16.08 4.70 -8.55
N ALA A 203 16.93 4.04 -7.76
CA ALA A 203 17.28 4.49 -6.41
C ALA A 203 17.96 5.88 -6.39
N ILE A 204 18.77 6.20 -7.41
CA ILE A 204 19.41 7.51 -7.56
C ILE A 204 18.42 8.57 -8.04
N LEU A 205 17.57 8.23 -9.01
CA LEU A 205 16.66 9.17 -9.65
C LEU A 205 15.41 9.47 -8.80
N THR A 206 14.90 8.48 -8.08
CA THR A 206 13.64 8.60 -7.32
C THR A 206 13.63 9.76 -6.31
N PRO A 207 14.69 10.02 -5.52
CA PRO A 207 14.73 11.16 -4.59
C PRO A 207 14.66 12.53 -5.25
N LEU A 208 15.13 12.63 -6.50
CA LEU A 208 15.20 13.87 -7.28
C LEU A 208 13.98 14.08 -8.18
N CYS A 209 13.17 13.05 -8.36
CA CYS A 209 12.04 13.06 -9.27
C CYS A 209 10.80 13.72 -8.62
N PRO A 210 10.22 14.75 -9.23
CA PRO A 210 8.93 15.29 -8.77
C PRO A 210 7.83 14.22 -8.77
N PRO A 211 6.87 14.25 -7.81
CA PRO A 211 5.82 13.23 -7.69
C PRO A 211 5.04 12.97 -8.98
N ARG A 212 4.82 14.00 -9.79
CA ARG A 212 4.09 13.91 -11.08
C ARG A 212 4.82 13.08 -12.15
N TRP A 213 6.12 12.90 -12.03
CA TRP A 213 6.94 12.21 -13.02
C TRP A 213 7.27 10.76 -12.64
N GLY A 214 6.99 10.38 -11.39
CA GLY A 214 7.16 9.02 -10.92
C GLY A 214 6.19 8.04 -11.56
N TYR A 215 6.56 6.77 -11.61
CA TYR A 215 5.67 5.69 -12.03
C TYR A 215 4.58 5.41 -10.98
N GLY A 216 4.92 5.59 -9.71
CA GLY A 216 4.01 5.65 -8.57
C GLY A 216 4.24 6.91 -7.73
N ILE A 217 3.21 7.34 -7.02
CA ILE A 217 3.25 8.43 -6.05
C ILE A 217 3.34 7.81 -4.65
N TYR A 218 4.26 8.30 -3.85
CA TYR A 218 4.45 7.91 -2.46
C TYR A 218 4.10 9.10 -1.55
N ALA A 219 3.40 8.82 -0.45
CA ALA A 219 3.17 9.80 0.59
C ALA A 219 3.43 9.22 1.98
N GLU A 220 3.90 10.08 2.86
CA GLU A 220 4.03 9.88 4.29
C GLU A 220 3.08 10.86 5.00
N ALA A 221 2.25 10.35 5.90
CA ALA A 221 1.29 11.15 6.63
C ALA A 221 1.24 10.73 8.11
N SER A 222 0.70 11.61 8.97
CA SER A 222 0.44 11.34 10.39
C SER A 222 -1.01 11.67 10.74
N CYS A 223 -1.47 11.21 11.88
CA CYS A 223 -2.75 11.63 12.44
C CYS A 223 -2.74 13.10 12.80
#